data_4a3e8be10a7233185e69d1462e90d558
#
_entry.id   4a3e8be10a7233185e69d1462e90d558
#
_cell.length_a   1.000
_cell.length_b   1.000
_cell.length_c   1.000
_cell.angle_alpha   90.00
_cell.angle_beta   90.00
_cell.angle_gamma   90.00
#
_symmetry.space_group_name_H-M   'P 1'
#
loop_
_entity.id
_entity.type
_entity.pdbx_description
1 polymer ?
#
loop_
_entity_poly.entity_id
_entity_poly.type
_entity_poly.pdbx_seq_one_letter_code
_entity_poly.pdbx_strand_id
1 'polypeptide(L)'
;MATQAAEVPARRQTLRDRLDLGSGIAPYILVLPTVVVILAVAAYPILNSIWLSFLDNPLSPSASFTGLTNYITLFHSNTFIASIGTTFVFTIISVALETVLGLGVALLINGMFPGRGLVRAAILVPWAFPTIISAEIWLLMYNDRTGIISYFMQQMHIIPPGATLLETSSGIVAASIITDVWKTTPFMALLILAGLQVIPSELYEAASVDGSSKFQQFWTITLPMITGPLIIALLFRTLAALGVFDLFYVLAGNQVQSMASYSYEYMFTRTTFDFATGVAAAVVLFATGVIISIIFAIVMRVTRS
;
A
#
# COMPACT_ATOMS: atom_id res chain seq x y z
N MET A 1 37.84 70.33 5.81
CA MET A 1 38.15 68.90 5.57
C MET A 1 36.85 68.20 5.25
N ALA A 2 36.58 67.95 3.98
CA ALA A 2 35.38 67.29 3.51
C ALA A 2 35.71 65.78 3.34
N THR A 3 35.01 64.94 4.13
CA THR A 3 35.15 63.49 4.08
C THR A 3 34.38 62.97 2.87
N GLN A 4 35.10 62.52 1.83
CA GLN A 4 34.49 61.78 0.71
C GLN A 4 33.96 60.46 1.20
N ALA A 5 32.62 60.30 1.17
CA ALA A 5 31.99 58.99 1.29
C ALA A 5 32.31 58.15 0.06
N ALA A 6 33.00 57.02 0.26
CA ALA A 6 33.30 56.08 -0.80
C ALA A 6 31.99 55.36 -1.21
N GLU A 7 31.55 55.57 -2.46
CA GLU A 7 30.45 54.80 -3.06
C GLU A 7 30.84 53.32 -3.13
N VAL A 8 30.13 52.48 -2.42
CA VAL A 8 30.23 51.02 -2.53
C VAL A 8 29.64 50.60 -3.87
N PRO A 9 30.41 49.98 -4.76
CA PRO A 9 29.90 49.59 -6.09
C PRO A 9 28.78 48.57 -5.92
N ALA A 10 27.65 48.84 -6.58
CA ALA A 10 26.51 47.93 -6.64
C ALA A 10 26.95 46.55 -7.13
N ARG A 11 26.92 45.57 -6.27
CA ARG A 11 27.26 44.17 -6.54
C ARG A 11 26.40 43.68 -7.71
N ARG A 12 26.99 43.47 -8.88
CA ARG A 12 26.30 42.83 -10.03
C ARG A 12 25.76 41.50 -9.56
N GLN A 13 24.43 41.39 -9.46
CA GLN A 13 23.75 40.13 -9.18
C GLN A 13 24.17 39.12 -10.26
N THR A 14 24.86 38.09 -9.83
CA THR A 14 25.24 36.99 -10.70
C THR A 14 24.01 36.11 -11.02
N LEU A 15 24.08 35.39 -12.13
CA LEU A 15 23.02 34.40 -12.47
C LEU A 15 22.71 33.45 -11.31
N ARG A 16 23.66 33.21 -10.38
CA ARG A 16 23.46 32.45 -9.15
C ARG A 16 22.48 33.11 -8.17
N ASP A 17 22.51 34.45 -8.05
CA ASP A 17 21.61 35.19 -7.15
C ASP A 17 20.17 35.21 -7.69
N ARG A 18 20.00 35.04 -9.01
CA ARG A 18 18.66 34.87 -9.65
C ARG A 18 18.12 33.44 -9.58
N LEU A 19 19.00 32.46 -9.35
CA LEU A 19 18.67 31.04 -9.10
C LEU A 19 18.74 30.73 -7.61
N ASP A 20 18.40 31.68 -6.77
CA ASP A 20 18.28 31.45 -5.33
C ASP A 20 17.21 30.40 -5.08
N LEU A 21 17.67 29.16 -4.81
CA LEU A 21 16.85 27.96 -4.69
C LEU A 21 15.87 28.02 -3.50
N GLY A 22 15.95 29.08 -2.68
CA GLY A 22 15.15 29.26 -1.48
C GLY A 22 13.88 30.10 -1.62
N SER A 23 13.79 31.03 -2.59
CA SER A 23 12.70 32.03 -2.61
C SER A 23 12.16 32.40 -4.01
N GLY A 24 12.63 31.74 -5.07
CA GLY A 24 12.29 32.08 -6.46
C GLY A 24 11.44 31.05 -7.20
N ILE A 25 11.25 31.30 -8.50
CA ILE A 25 10.55 30.40 -9.44
C ILE A 25 11.38 29.13 -9.74
N ALA A 26 12.68 29.10 -9.43
CA ALA A 26 13.58 28.00 -9.73
C ALA A 26 13.13 26.61 -9.20
N PRO A 27 12.63 26.45 -7.97
CA PRO A 27 12.10 25.16 -7.50
C PRO A 27 10.95 24.64 -8.36
N TYR A 28 10.06 25.53 -8.79
CA TYR A 28 8.92 25.16 -9.64
C TYR A 28 9.36 24.73 -11.04
N ILE A 29 10.35 25.42 -11.64
CA ILE A 29 10.92 25.05 -12.95
C ILE A 29 11.61 23.68 -12.88
N LEU A 30 12.32 23.37 -11.78
CA LEU A 30 12.99 22.09 -11.60
C LEU A 30 11.99 20.92 -11.41
N VAL A 31 10.86 21.17 -10.76
CA VAL A 31 9.83 20.15 -10.54
C VAL A 31 8.88 20.03 -11.74
N LEU A 32 8.72 21.10 -12.55
CA LEU A 32 7.79 21.16 -13.68
C LEU A 32 7.90 19.97 -14.65
N PRO A 33 9.08 19.55 -15.13
CA PRO A 33 9.18 18.41 -16.05
C PRO A 33 8.59 17.14 -15.45
N THR A 34 8.89 16.87 -14.17
CA THR A 34 8.35 15.70 -13.44
C THR A 34 6.83 15.78 -13.31
N VAL A 35 6.30 16.95 -12.94
CA VAL A 35 4.84 17.16 -12.83
C VAL A 35 4.16 17.00 -14.18
N VAL A 36 4.72 17.54 -15.26
CA VAL A 36 4.18 17.41 -16.62
C VAL A 36 4.12 15.93 -17.04
N VAL A 37 5.19 15.17 -16.80
CA VAL A 37 5.21 13.73 -17.12
C VAL A 37 4.18 12.98 -16.30
N ILE A 38 4.10 13.21 -14.99
CA ILE A 38 3.09 12.57 -14.12
C ILE A 38 1.68 12.90 -14.59
N LEU A 39 1.39 14.16 -14.89
CA LEU A 39 0.07 14.56 -15.38
C LEU A 39 -0.25 13.94 -16.75
N ALA A 40 0.69 13.92 -17.67
CA ALA A 40 0.47 13.33 -19.00
C ALA A 40 0.25 11.81 -18.94
N VAL A 41 1.04 11.09 -18.11
CA VAL A 41 1.02 9.62 -18.06
C VAL A 41 -0.06 9.08 -17.13
N ALA A 42 -0.34 9.77 -16.00
CA ALA A 42 -1.31 9.29 -15.02
C ALA A 42 -2.69 9.94 -15.17
N ALA A 43 -2.78 11.25 -15.39
CA ALA A 43 -4.07 11.95 -15.44
C ALA A 43 -4.91 11.53 -16.64
N TYR A 44 -4.31 11.37 -17.83
CA TYR A 44 -5.05 10.96 -19.02
C TYR A 44 -5.74 9.59 -18.86
N PRO A 45 -5.08 8.49 -18.47
CA PRO A 45 -5.75 7.21 -18.26
C PRO A 45 -6.84 7.26 -17.19
N ILE A 46 -6.61 7.99 -16.10
CA ILE A 46 -7.59 8.14 -15.01
C ILE A 46 -8.84 8.85 -15.51
N LEU A 47 -8.68 10.03 -16.14
CA LEU A 47 -9.80 10.80 -16.66
C LEU A 47 -10.54 10.04 -17.76
N ASN A 48 -9.80 9.34 -18.63
CA ASN A 48 -10.38 8.49 -19.66
C ASN A 48 -11.18 7.33 -19.04
N SER A 49 -10.66 6.64 -18.02
CA SER A 49 -11.38 5.58 -17.33
C SER A 49 -12.67 6.11 -16.67
N ILE A 50 -12.60 7.30 -16.04
CA ILE A 50 -13.80 7.96 -15.49
C ILE A 50 -14.81 8.25 -16.61
N TRP A 51 -14.37 8.75 -17.74
CA TRP A 51 -15.27 9.00 -18.89
C TRP A 51 -15.89 7.70 -19.42
N LEU A 52 -15.09 6.66 -19.65
CA LEU A 52 -15.54 5.37 -20.15
C LEU A 52 -16.56 4.70 -19.20
N SER A 53 -16.49 4.95 -17.91
CA SER A 53 -17.43 4.40 -16.92
C SER A 53 -18.86 4.94 -17.05
N PHE A 54 -19.07 6.05 -17.79
CA PHE A 54 -20.38 6.62 -18.06
C PHE A 54 -20.97 6.21 -19.42
N LEU A 55 -20.26 5.37 -20.18
CA LEU A 55 -20.71 4.90 -21.49
C LEU A 55 -21.35 3.50 -21.38
N ASP A 56 -22.30 3.19 -22.27
CA ASP A 56 -22.98 1.88 -22.34
C ASP A 56 -22.04 0.78 -22.85
N ASN A 57 -21.33 1.06 -23.93
CA ASN A 57 -20.36 0.14 -24.55
C ASN A 57 -19.09 0.90 -24.95
N PRO A 58 -18.17 1.15 -24.00
CA PRO A 58 -17.01 2.00 -24.21
C PRO A 58 -16.08 1.58 -25.35
N LEU A 59 -16.14 0.32 -25.78
CA LEU A 59 -15.32 -0.22 -26.87
C LEU A 59 -15.99 -0.15 -28.23
N SER A 60 -17.27 0.25 -28.29
CA SER A 60 -18.01 0.42 -29.56
C SER A 60 -17.78 1.82 -30.12
N PRO A 61 -17.63 1.95 -31.46
CA PRO A 61 -17.66 3.26 -32.11
C PRO A 61 -18.99 4.02 -31.91
N SER A 62 -20.08 3.30 -31.58
CA SER A 62 -21.42 3.82 -31.31
C SER A 62 -21.74 3.97 -29.83
N ALA A 63 -20.69 4.01 -28.96
CA ALA A 63 -20.87 4.18 -27.52
C ALA A 63 -21.70 5.42 -27.21
N SER A 64 -22.72 5.26 -26.35
CA SER A 64 -23.60 6.35 -25.91
C SER A 64 -23.39 6.64 -24.41
N PHE A 65 -23.64 7.89 -24.03
CA PHE A 65 -23.59 8.31 -22.66
C PHE A 65 -24.82 7.83 -21.89
N THR A 66 -24.62 7.00 -20.87
CA THR A 66 -25.70 6.42 -20.03
C THR A 66 -25.80 7.02 -18.63
N GLY A 67 -24.98 8.02 -18.33
CA GLY A 67 -24.94 8.62 -16.99
C GLY A 67 -24.48 7.61 -15.93
N LEU A 68 -25.24 7.46 -14.85
CA LEU A 68 -24.89 6.60 -13.71
C LEU A 68 -25.38 5.14 -13.83
N THR A 69 -25.88 4.71 -14.97
CA THR A 69 -26.47 3.37 -15.14
C THR A 69 -25.51 2.25 -14.76
N ASN A 70 -24.23 2.32 -15.17
CA ASN A 70 -23.23 1.33 -14.83
C ASN A 70 -22.98 1.25 -13.30
N TYR A 71 -22.99 2.38 -12.62
CA TYR A 71 -22.86 2.43 -11.16
C TYR A 71 -24.08 1.88 -10.45
N ILE A 72 -25.29 2.18 -10.94
CA ILE A 72 -26.53 1.62 -10.40
C ILE A 72 -26.51 0.10 -10.54
N THR A 73 -26.18 -0.43 -11.71
CA THR A 73 -26.02 -1.88 -11.95
C THR A 73 -24.97 -2.49 -11.03
N LEU A 74 -23.82 -1.83 -10.89
CA LEU A 74 -22.72 -2.26 -10.06
C LEU A 74 -23.12 -2.40 -8.58
N PHE A 75 -23.78 -1.38 -8.01
CA PHE A 75 -24.21 -1.39 -6.62
C PHE A 75 -25.44 -2.27 -6.35
N HIS A 76 -26.14 -2.74 -7.38
CA HIS A 76 -27.15 -3.80 -7.25
C HIS A 76 -26.58 -5.22 -7.41
N SER A 77 -25.32 -5.36 -7.78
CA SER A 77 -24.64 -6.65 -7.86
C SER A 77 -24.22 -7.15 -6.49
N ASN A 78 -24.83 -8.24 -6.03
CA ASN A 78 -24.42 -8.89 -4.76
C ASN A 78 -22.95 -9.30 -4.77
N THR A 79 -22.41 -9.70 -5.92
CA THR A 79 -21.00 -10.08 -6.08
C THR A 79 -20.08 -8.87 -5.87
N PHE A 80 -20.45 -7.71 -6.40
CA PHE A 80 -19.67 -6.48 -6.19
C PHE A 80 -19.71 -6.04 -4.71
N ILE A 81 -20.88 -6.04 -4.09
CA ILE A 81 -21.01 -5.70 -2.66
C ILE A 81 -20.18 -6.66 -1.80
N ALA A 82 -20.20 -7.96 -2.11
CA ALA A 82 -19.35 -8.94 -1.43
C ALA A 82 -17.85 -8.64 -1.66
N SER A 83 -17.45 -8.24 -2.87
CA SER A 83 -16.05 -7.89 -3.18
C SER A 83 -15.56 -6.66 -2.40
N ILE A 84 -16.43 -5.68 -2.15
CA ILE A 84 -16.13 -4.56 -1.24
C ILE A 84 -15.80 -5.09 0.15
N GLY A 85 -16.69 -5.91 0.72
CA GLY A 85 -16.49 -6.53 2.03
C GLY A 85 -15.18 -7.32 2.11
N THR A 86 -14.93 -8.18 1.10
CA THR A 86 -13.69 -8.96 0.98
C THR A 86 -12.45 -8.06 0.96
N THR A 87 -12.45 -7.00 0.16
CA THR A 87 -11.32 -6.09 0.04
C THR A 87 -11.04 -5.38 1.37
N PHE A 88 -12.07 -4.87 2.06
CA PHE A 88 -11.89 -4.19 3.34
C PHE A 88 -11.43 -5.14 4.44
N VAL A 89 -12.03 -6.33 4.57
CA VAL A 89 -11.62 -7.35 5.56
C VAL A 89 -10.16 -7.74 5.32
N PHE A 90 -9.81 -8.06 4.07
CA PHE A 90 -8.43 -8.37 3.70
C PHE A 90 -7.49 -7.22 4.07
N THR A 91 -7.78 -6.00 3.64
CA THR A 91 -6.92 -4.82 3.85
C THR A 91 -6.72 -4.54 5.34
N ILE A 92 -7.79 -4.51 6.13
CA ILE A 92 -7.71 -4.17 7.56
C ILE A 92 -6.90 -5.23 8.31
N ILE A 93 -7.20 -6.51 8.08
CA ILE A 93 -6.55 -7.59 8.84
C ILE A 93 -5.10 -7.77 8.40
N SER A 94 -4.81 -7.79 7.10
CA SER A 94 -3.43 -7.96 6.62
C SER A 94 -2.54 -6.81 7.07
N VAL A 95 -2.97 -5.55 6.89
CA VAL A 95 -2.18 -4.37 7.29
C VAL A 95 -1.97 -4.30 8.80
N ALA A 96 -2.98 -4.67 9.61
CA ALA A 96 -2.84 -4.74 11.06
C ALA A 96 -1.79 -5.78 11.48
N LEU A 97 -1.88 -6.99 10.94
CA LEU A 97 -0.92 -8.07 11.23
C LEU A 97 0.50 -7.71 10.77
N GLU A 98 0.64 -7.18 9.57
CA GLU A 98 1.93 -6.73 9.03
C GLU A 98 2.54 -5.60 9.86
N THR A 99 1.72 -4.70 10.37
CA THR A 99 2.19 -3.60 11.23
C THR A 99 2.75 -4.16 12.54
N VAL A 100 2.03 -5.06 13.19
CA VAL A 100 2.46 -5.66 14.46
C VAL A 100 3.71 -6.52 14.25
N LEU A 101 3.69 -7.41 13.27
CA LEU A 101 4.83 -8.28 12.96
C LEU A 101 6.02 -7.49 12.43
N GLY A 102 5.76 -6.52 11.55
CA GLY A 102 6.78 -5.64 10.98
C GLY A 102 7.46 -4.78 12.04
N LEU A 103 6.71 -4.26 13.01
CA LEU A 103 7.27 -3.56 14.16
C LEU A 103 8.14 -4.49 15.01
N GLY A 104 7.66 -5.70 15.30
CA GLY A 104 8.45 -6.71 16.01
C GLY A 104 9.77 -7.03 15.30
N VAL A 105 9.71 -7.32 14.00
CA VAL A 105 10.89 -7.57 13.17
C VAL A 105 11.81 -6.34 13.12
N ALA A 106 11.27 -5.14 12.93
CA ALA A 106 12.06 -3.90 12.88
C ALA A 106 12.82 -3.66 14.19
N LEU A 107 12.19 -3.87 15.35
CA LEU A 107 12.84 -3.75 16.66
C LEU A 107 13.96 -4.77 16.84
N LEU A 108 13.77 -6.02 16.39
CA LEU A 108 14.78 -7.07 16.44
C LEU A 108 16.01 -6.73 15.59
N ILE A 109 15.81 -6.26 14.35
CA ILE A 109 16.90 -5.96 13.41
C ILE A 109 17.48 -4.54 13.56
N ASN A 110 16.90 -3.70 14.43
CA ASN A 110 17.45 -2.38 14.75
C ASN A 110 18.71 -2.48 15.60
N GLY A 111 18.83 -3.55 16.40
CA GLY A 111 19.97 -3.78 17.28
C GLY A 111 21.30 -3.89 16.53
N MET A 112 22.39 -3.65 17.27
CA MET A 112 23.78 -3.83 16.80
C MET A 112 24.21 -5.28 17.08
N PHE A 113 24.28 -6.12 16.05
CA PHE A 113 24.78 -7.49 16.15
C PHE A 113 25.56 -7.89 14.90
N PRO A 114 26.54 -8.84 15.00
CA PRO A 114 27.29 -9.31 13.86
C PRO A 114 26.37 -10.00 12.84
N GLY A 115 26.57 -9.74 11.54
CA GLY A 115 25.74 -10.34 10.48
C GLY A 115 24.38 -9.67 10.23
N ARG A 116 24.06 -8.56 10.90
CA ARG A 116 22.78 -7.85 10.72
C ARG A 116 22.44 -7.53 9.26
N GLY A 117 23.43 -7.26 8.42
CA GLY A 117 23.23 -7.01 7.00
C GLY A 117 22.67 -8.23 6.25
N LEU A 118 23.23 -9.42 6.55
CA LEU A 118 22.75 -10.68 5.98
C LEU A 118 21.33 -11.02 6.46
N VAL A 119 21.05 -10.82 7.75
CA VAL A 119 19.70 -11.04 8.32
C VAL A 119 18.68 -10.11 7.68
N ARG A 120 19.01 -8.82 7.49
CA ARG A 120 18.14 -7.85 6.79
C ARG A 120 17.90 -8.27 5.34
N ALA A 121 18.94 -8.73 4.63
CA ALA A 121 18.79 -9.21 3.26
C ALA A 121 17.91 -10.50 3.19
N ALA A 122 18.12 -11.45 4.11
CA ALA A 122 17.36 -12.69 4.16
C ALA A 122 15.85 -12.46 4.45
N ILE A 123 15.56 -11.54 5.37
CA ILE A 123 14.16 -11.17 5.69
C ILE A 123 13.44 -10.58 4.46
N LEU A 124 14.15 -9.91 3.55
CA LEU A 124 13.55 -9.30 2.35
C LEU A 124 13.23 -10.30 1.24
N VAL A 125 13.73 -11.53 1.30
CA VAL A 125 13.55 -12.52 0.24
C VAL A 125 12.06 -12.74 -0.12
N PRO A 126 11.11 -12.91 0.82
CA PRO A 126 9.70 -13.07 0.48
C PRO A 126 9.12 -11.88 -0.31
N TRP A 127 9.49 -10.67 0.06
CA TRP A 127 9.00 -9.46 -0.60
C TRP A 127 9.55 -9.29 -2.03
N ALA A 128 10.73 -9.80 -2.30
CA ALA A 128 11.38 -9.71 -3.62
C ALA A 128 10.68 -10.55 -4.70
N PHE A 129 9.90 -11.58 -4.33
CA PHE A 129 9.14 -12.38 -5.31
C PHE A 129 7.95 -11.59 -5.88
N PRO A 130 7.67 -11.73 -7.20
CA PRO A 130 6.41 -11.27 -7.78
C PRO A 130 5.21 -11.88 -7.05
N THR A 131 4.15 -11.08 -6.83
CA THR A 131 2.99 -11.52 -6.03
C THR A 131 2.31 -12.75 -6.61
N ILE A 132 2.19 -12.81 -7.95
CA ILE A 132 1.58 -13.94 -8.63
C ILE A 132 2.38 -15.24 -8.40
N ILE A 133 3.72 -15.19 -8.42
CA ILE A 133 4.57 -16.35 -8.14
C ILE A 133 4.44 -16.79 -6.68
N SER A 134 4.39 -15.83 -5.76
CA SER A 134 4.12 -16.12 -4.34
C SER A 134 2.76 -16.80 -4.16
N ALA A 135 1.72 -16.31 -4.83
CA ALA A 135 0.38 -16.90 -4.78
C ALA A 135 0.37 -18.35 -5.31
N GLU A 136 1.07 -18.64 -6.42
CA GLU A 136 1.18 -19.99 -6.98
C GLU A 136 1.92 -20.95 -6.03
N ILE A 137 3.03 -20.52 -5.42
CA ILE A 137 3.74 -21.31 -4.42
C ILE A 137 2.81 -21.65 -3.24
N TRP A 138 2.07 -20.67 -2.75
CA TRP A 138 1.16 -20.86 -1.64
C TRP A 138 -0.07 -21.70 -2.02
N LEU A 139 -0.57 -21.59 -3.28
CA LEU A 139 -1.61 -22.46 -3.81
C LEU A 139 -1.20 -23.94 -3.74
N LEU A 140 0.04 -24.25 -4.11
CA LEU A 140 0.59 -25.62 -3.97
C LEU A 140 0.69 -26.04 -2.49
N MET A 141 1.07 -25.12 -1.59
CA MET A 141 1.15 -25.40 -0.15
C MET A 141 -0.22 -25.61 0.50
N TYR A 142 -1.30 -25.03 -0.06
CA TYR A 142 -2.69 -25.20 0.38
C TYR A 142 -3.38 -26.38 -0.30
N ASN A 143 -2.74 -27.12 -1.21
CA ASN A 143 -3.37 -28.26 -1.87
C ASN A 143 -3.90 -29.29 -0.85
N ASP A 144 -5.09 -29.85 -1.08
CA ASP A 144 -5.77 -30.77 -0.18
C ASP A 144 -5.00 -32.07 0.12
N ARG A 145 -4.27 -32.58 -0.88
CA ARG A 145 -3.60 -33.91 -0.83
C ARG A 145 -2.10 -33.83 -0.60
N THR A 146 -1.46 -32.84 -1.22
CA THR A 146 0.02 -32.75 -1.27
C THR A 146 0.55 -31.52 -0.56
N GLY A 147 -0.33 -30.58 -0.16
CA GLY A 147 0.05 -29.30 0.45
C GLY A 147 0.45 -29.45 1.91
N ILE A 148 1.64 -28.94 2.23
CA ILE A 148 2.19 -29.03 3.58
C ILE A 148 1.34 -28.27 4.61
N ILE A 149 0.75 -27.13 4.23
CA ILE A 149 -0.10 -26.36 5.13
C ILE A 149 -1.40 -27.10 5.40
N SER A 150 -2.06 -27.63 4.37
CA SER A 150 -3.28 -28.43 4.56
C SER A 150 -3.00 -29.67 5.41
N TYR A 151 -1.86 -30.33 5.22
CA TYR A 151 -1.45 -31.46 6.04
C TYR A 151 -1.36 -31.07 7.54
N PHE A 152 -0.63 -30.00 7.87
CA PHE A 152 -0.52 -29.57 9.26
C PHE A 152 -1.85 -29.12 9.84
N MET A 153 -2.70 -28.40 9.10
CA MET A 153 -4.00 -27.95 9.57
C MET A 153 -4.95 -29.14 9.82
N GLN A 154 -4.88 -30.17 8.98
CA GLN A 154 -5.62 -31.43 9.19
C GLN A 154 -5.12 -32.17 10.43
N GLN A 155 -3.80 -32.28 10.66
CA GLN A 155 -3.24 -32.89 11.86
C GLN A 155 -3.59 -32.14 13.15
N MET A 156 -3.67 -30.82 13.07
CA MET A 156 -4.10 -29.98 14.21
C MET A 156 -5.62 -29.93 14.37
N HIS A 157 -6.41 -30.65 13.56
CA HIS A 157 -7.88 -30.68 13.54
C HIS A 157 -8.50 -29.28 13.31
N ILE A 158 -7.80 -28.38 12.65
CA ILE A 158 -8.30 -27.05 12.26
C ILE A 158 -9.25 -27.17 11.05
N ILE A 159 -8.93 -28.11 10.12
CA ILE A 159 -9.76 -28.47 8.98
C ILE A 159 -9.97 -29.99 8.95
N PRO A 160 -11.08 -30.49 8.36
CA PRO A 160 -11.33 -31.90 8.21
C PRO A 160 -10.24 -32.63 7.41
N PRO A 161 -10.04 -33.96 7.60
CA PRO A 161 -9.16 -34.75 6.75
C PRO A 161 -9.58 -34.67 5.28
N GLY A 162 -8.61 -34.44 4.40
CA GLY A 162 -8.84 -34.31 2.96
C GLY A 162 -9.38 -32.96 2.50
N ALA A 163 -9.64 -32.01 3.43
CA ALA A 163 -10.07 -30.65 3.12
C ALA A 163 -8.88 -29.70 2.95
N THR A 164 -9.15 -28.56 2.31
CA THR A 164 -8.22 -27.42 2.24
C THR A 164 -8.87 -26.14 2.74
N LEU A 165 -8.04 -25.19 3.13
CA LEU A 165 -8.52 -23.85 3.51
C LEU A 165 -9.25 -23.14 2.35
N LEU A 166 -8.93 -23.52 1.10
CA LEU A 166 -9.50 -22.91 -0.11
C LEU A 166 -10.90 -23.41 -0.49
N GLU A 167 -11.55 -24.25 0.30
CA GLU A 167 -12.91 -24.74 0.02
C GLU A 167 -14.01 -23.75 0.43
N THR A 168 -13.72 -22.81 1.31
CA THR A 168 -14.69 -21.85 1.81
C THR A 168 -14.29 -20.42 1.51
N SER A 169 -15.26 -19.52 1.30
CA SER A 169 -14.98 -18.11 1.04
C SER A 169 -14.16 -17.47 2.17
N SER A 170 -14.49 -17.77 3.43
CA SER A 170 -13.71 -17.27 4.57
C SER A 170 -12.31 -17.85 4.63
N GLY A 171 -12.15 -19.12 4.27
CA GLY A 171 -10.86 -19.79 4.19
C GLY A 171 -9.97 -19.21 3.09
N ILE A 172 -10.53 -18.92 1.92
CA ILE A 172 -9.81 -18.25 0.82
C ILE A 172 -9.31 -16.87 1.27
N VAL A 173 -10.15 -16.07 1.94
CA VAL A 173 -9.74 -14.76 2.47
C VAL A 173 -8.63 -14.92 3.51
N ALA A 174 -8.75 -15.90 4.41
CA ALA A 174 -7.72 -16.19 5.42
C ALA A 174 -6.40 -16.63 4.77
N ALA A 175 -6.45 -17.52 3.78
CA ALA A 175 -5.29 -17.97 3.01
C ALA A 175 -4.59 -16.79 2.30
N SER A 176 -5.39 -15.91 1.69
CA SER A 176 -4.88 -14.70 1.03
C SER A 176 -4.20 -13.76 2.03
N ILE A 177 -4.79 -13.56 3.22
CA ILE A 177 -4.19 -12.74 4.29
C ILE A 177 -2.88 -13.36 4.78
N ILE A 178 -2.83 -14.66 5.05
CA ILE A 178 -1.62 -15.36 5.52
C ILE A 178 -0.49 -15.21 4.49
N THR A 179 -0.81 -15.43 3.21
CA THR A 179 0.14 -15.32 2.11
C THR A 179 0.69 -13.89 1.99
N ASP A 180 -0.19 -12.89 2.07
CA ASP A 180 0.16 -11.48 1.96
C ASP A 180 1.01 -11.02 3.16
N VAL A 181 0.62 -11.38 4.37
CA VAL A 181 1.37 -11.08 5.59
C VAL A 181 2.79 -11.67 5.54
N TRP A 182 2.94 -12.94 5.11
CA TRP A 182 4.25 -13.53 4.92
C TRP A 182 5.10 -12.75 3.91
N LYS A 183 4.49 -12.36 2.80
CA LYS A 183 5.18 -11.69 1.70
C LYS A 183 5.57 -10.25 2.04
N THR A 184 4.70 -9.49 2.70
CA THR A 184 4.79 -8.02 2.79
C THR A 184 5.22 -7.50 4.16
N THR A 185 5.17 -8.31 5.22
CA THR A 185 5.75 -7.97 6.54
C THR A 185 7.20 -7.48 6.47
N PRO A 186 8.10 -8.08 5.65
CA PRO A 186 9.46 -7.57 5.48
C PRO A 186 9.55 -6.12 5.01
N PHE A 187 8.70 -5.73 4.07
CA PHE A 187 8.64 -4.36 3.57
C PHE A 187 8.15 -3.39 4.65
N MET A 188 7.09 -3.76 5.38
CA MET A 188 6.60 -2.99 6.52
C MET A 188 7.71 -2.83 7.59
N ALA A 189 8.43 -3.91 7.89
CA ALA A 189 9.55 -3.88 8.84
C ALA A 189 10.66 -2.90 8.42
N LEU A 190 10.98 -2.83 7.12
CA LEU A 190 11.98 -1.86 6.63
C LEU A 190 11.51 -0.41 6.76
N LEU A 191 10.26 -0.13 6.45
CA LEU A 191 9.71 1.23 6.58
C LEU A 191 9.73 1.68 8.05
N ILE A 192 9.34 0.79 8.96
CA ILE A 192 9.39 1.06 10.40
C ILE A 192 10.84 1.20 10.88
N LEU A 193 11.74 0.33 10.41
CA LEU A 193 13.16 0.40 10.74
C LEU A 193 13.80 1.73 10.32
N ALA A 194 13.44 2.25 9.15
CA ALA A 194 13.89 3.56 8.71
C ALA A 194 13.45 4.67 9.69
N GLY A 195 12.23 4.58 10.22
CA GLY A 195 11.76 5.46 11.28
C GLY A 195 12.51 5.33 12.60
N LEU A 196 12.82 4.09 13.00
CA LEU A 196 13.58 3.81 14.23
C LEU A 196 15.01 4.36 14.18
N GLN A 197 15.64 4.37 13.00
CA GLN A 197 17.02 4.84 12.82
C GLN A 197 17.17 6.36 12.91
N VAL A 198 16.09 7.11 12.88
CA VAL A 198 16.12 8.58 13.03
C VAL A 198 16.10 8.99 14.51
N ILE A 199 15.78 8.09 15.44
CA ILE A 199 15.72 8.39 16.87
C ILE A 199 17.14 8.51 17.43
N PRO A 200 17.52 9.65 18.05
CA PRO A 200 18.82 9.82 18.68
C PRO A 200 19.01 8.84 19.86
N SER A 201 20.20 8.20 19.93
CA SER A 201 20.51 7.24 21.02
C SER A 201 20.54 7.89 22.39
N GLU A 202 20.88 9.17 22.47
CA GLU A 202 20.97 9.95 23.69
C GLU A 202 19.65 9.98 24.48
N LEU A 203 18.50 9.89 23.79
CA LEU A 203 17.18 9.83 24.44
C LEU A 203 17.00 8.55 25.24
N TYR A 204 17.51 7.43 24.72
CA TYR A 204 17.46 6.14 25.41
C TYR A 204 18.46 6.07 26.57
N GLU A 205 19.63 6.68 26.41
CA GLU A 205 20.65 6.78 27.43
C GLU A 205 20.15 7.62 28.62
N ALA A 206 19.60 8.81 28.36
CA ALA A 206 19.02 9.67 29.39
C ALA A 206 17.88 8.95 30.14
N ALA A 207 16.93 8.35 29.42
CA ALA A 207 15.83 7.59 30.03
C ALA A 207 16.33 6.40 30.87
N SER A 208 17.46 5.78 30.48
CA SER A 208 18.08 4.69 31.27
C SER A 208 18.72 5.19 32.55
N VAL A 209 19.31 6.38 32.56
CA VAL A 209 19.83 7.05 33.75
C VAL A 209 18.70 7.39 34.73
N ASP A 210 17.53 7.80 34.19
CA ASP A 210 16.32 8.06 34.97
C ASP A 210 15.60 6.78 35.46
N GLY A 211 16.17 5.59 35.19
CA GLY A 211 15.63 4.30 35.63
C GLY A 211 14.48 3.76 34.77
N SER A 212 14.26 4.30 33.60
CA SER A 212 13.19 3.84 32.69
C SER A 212 13.51 2.45 32.12
N SER A 213 12.57 1.52 32.26
CA SER A 213 12.67 0.19 31.65
C SER A 213 12.53 0.23 30.11
N LYS A 214 13.00 -0.82 29.40
CA LYS A 214 12.86 -0.93 27.94
C LYS A 214 11.40 -0.86 27.47
N PHE A 215 10.47 -1.40 28.25
CA PHE A 215 9.04 -1.32 27.97
C PHE A 215 8.51 0.12 28.09
N GLN A 216 8.94 0.85 29.12
CA GLN A 216 8.61 2.27 29.27
C GLN A 216 9.19 3.10 28.12
N GLN A 217 10.49 2.90 27.79
CA GLN A 217 11.14 3.57 26.65
C GLN A 217 10.41 3.31 25.34
N PHE A 218 9.85 2.11 25.12
CA PHE A 218 9.07 1.82 23.94
C PHE A 218 7.83 2.72 23.82
N TRP A 219 7.06 2.85 24.90
CA TRP A 219 5.81 3.64 24.89
C TRP A 219 6.04 5.15 24.95
N THR A 220 7.10 5.61 25.64
CA THR A 220 7.34 7.04 25.88
C THR A 220 8.27 7.68 24.84
N ILE A 221 9.15 6.91 24.21
CA ILE A 221 10.13 7.42 23.24
C ILE A 221 9.90 6.79 21.88
N THR A 222 10.00 5.46 21.78
CA THR A 222 10.03 4.77 20.48
C THR A 222 8.75 5.00 19.69
N LEU A 223 7.61 4.61 20.23
CA LEU A 223 6.34 4.66 19.54
C LEU A 223 5.91 6.09 19.16
N PRO A 224 6.00 7.10 20.05
CA PRO A 224 5.69 8.47 19.68
C PRO A 224 6.60 9.01 18.56
N MET A 225 7.90 8.72 18.61
CA MET A 225 8.85 9.23 17.63
C MET A 225 8.73 8.60 16.25
N ILE A 226 8.32 7.32 16.16
CA ILE A 226 8.07 6.66 14.87
C ILE A 226 6.66 6.90 14.31
N THR A 227 5.77 7.56 15.03
CA THR A 227 4.37 7.76 14.61
C THR A 227 4.28 8.37 13.20
N GLY A 228 5.07 9.38 12.87
CA GLY A 228 5.09 9.99 11.54
C GLY A 228 5.50 9.00 10.45
N PRO A 229 6.68 8.36 10.52
CA PRO A 229 7.08 7.29 9.61
C PRO A 229 6.09 6.13 9.54
N LEU A 230 5.49 5.74 10.67
CA LEU A 230 4.52 4.66 10.75
C LEU A 230 3.22 4.99 9.97
N ILE A 231 2.69 6.21 10.10
CA ILE A 231 1.52 6.66 9.34
C ILE A 231 1.80 6.61 7.83
N ILE A 232 3.00 6.99 7.40
CA ILE A 232 3.40 6.91 5.99
C ILE A 232 3.47 5.45 5.53
N ALA A 233 4.07 4.57 6.33
CA ALA A 233 4.13 3.14 6.03
C ALA A 233 2.72 2.52 5.93
N LEU A 234 1.84 2.85 6.87
CA LEU A 234 0.43 2.44 6.87
C LEU A 234 -0.32 2.93 5.63
N LEU A 235 -0.13 4.18 5.21
CA LEU A 235 -0.74 4.73 4.00
C LEU A 235 -0.34 3.89 2.77
N PHE A 236 0.96 3.73 2.53
CA PHE A 236 1.45 2.97 1.38
C PHE A 236 0.93 1.53 1.40
N ARG A 237 0.95 0.89 2.56
CA ARG A 237 0.52 -0.50 2.68
C ARG A 237 -0.99 -0.67 2.51
N THR A 238 -1.78 0.24 3.08
CA THR A 238 -3.25 0.23 2.93
C THR A 238 -3.66 0.40 1.47
N LEU A 239 -3.04 1.33 0.74
CA LEU A 239 -3.33 1.53 -0.69
C LEU A 239 -2.92 0.31 -1.53
N ALA A 240 -1.78 -0.32 -1.22
CA ALA A 240 -1.35 -1.54 -1.90
C ALA A 240 -2.31 -2.71 -1.62
N ALA A 241 -2.76 -2.87 -0.37
CA ALA A 241 -3.70 -3.92 0.02
C ALA A 241 -5.09 -3.74 -0.60
N LEU A 242 -5.58 -2.49 -0.71
CA LEU A 242 -6.84 -2.19 -1.41
C LEU A 242 -6.83 -2.64 -2.87
N GLY A 243 -5.70 -2.49 -3.54
CA GLY A 243 -5.51 -2.91 -4.93
C GLY A 243 -5.19 -4.39 -5.11
N VAL A 244 -5.35 -5.22 -4.08
CA VAL A 244 -5.02 -6.65 -4.16
C VAL A 244 -5.80 -7.34 -5.27
N PHE A 245 -5.05 -7.92 -6.21
CA PHE A 245 -5.57 -8.64 -7.38
C PHE A 245 -5.01 -10.06 -7.44
N ASP A 246 -3.69 -10.19 -7.50
CA ASP A 246 -2.98 -11.44 -7.79
C ASP A 246 -3.36 -12.58 -6.85
N LEU A 247 -3.48 -12.32 -5.55
CA LEU A 247 -3.81 -13.33 -4.54
C LEU A 247 -5.20 -13.90 -4.75
N PHE A 248 -6.19 -13.05 -4.98
CA PHE A 248 -7.57 -13.49 -5.22
C PHE A 248 -7.71 -14.14 -6.59
N TYR A 249 -6.99 -13.67 -7.60
CA TYR A 249 -6.99 -14.27 -8.92
C TYR A 249 -6.45 -15.71 -8.89
N VAL A 250 -5.35 -15.95 -8.18
CA VAL A 250 -4.70 -17.27 -8.12
C VAL A 250 -5.37 -18.18 -7.09
N LEU A 251 -5.56 -17.73 -5.84
CA LEU A 251 -6.02 -18.58 -4.74
C LEU A 251 -7.53 -18.84 -4.75
N ALA A 252 -8.31 -17.87 -5.23
CA ALA A 252 -9.76 -17.96 -5.21
C ALA A 252 -10.38 -18.39 -6.53
N GLY A 253 -9.67 -18.24 -7.64
CA GLY A 253 -10.31 -18.29 -8.94
C GLY A 253 -11.50 -17.32 -8.99
N ASN A 254 -12.68 -17.83 -9.31
CA ASN A 254 -13.90 -17.00 -9.35
C ASN A 254 -14.80 -17.16 -8.11
N GLN A 255 -14.38 -17.89 -7.06
CA GLN A 255 -15.21 -18.14 -5.87
C GLN A 255 -15.33 -16.91 -4.97
N VAL A 256 -14.23 -16.17 -4.80
CA VAL A 256 -14.15 -14.96 -3.98
C VAL A 256 -13.40 -13.89 -4.76
N GLN A 257 -13.93 -12.70 -4.79
CA GLN A 257 -13.34 -11.59 -5.53
C GLN A 257 -13.00 -10.42 -4.61
N SER A 258 -11.84 -9.79 -4.85
CA SER A 258 -11.59 -8.43 -4.42
C SER A 258 -12.22 -7.43 -5.40
N MET A 259 -12.31 -6.16 -5.04
CA MET A 259 -12.77 -5.12 -5.98
C MET A 259 -11.90 -5.07 -7.24
N ALA A 260 -10.59 -5.28 -7.12
CA ALA A 260 -9.67 -5.29 -8.26
C ALA A 260 -9.87 -6.53 -9.14
N SER A 261 -9.99 -7.74 -8.57
CA SER A 261 -10.24 -8.95 -9.33
C SER A 261 -11.64 -8.98 -9.96
N TYR A 262 -12.65 -8.40 -9.29
CA TYR A 262 -13.98 -8.18 -9.87
C TYR A 262 -13.90 -7.29 -11.13
N SER A 263 -13.23 -6.13 -11.02
CA SER A 263 -13.03 -5.23 -12.16
C SER A 263 -12.36 -5.95 -13.34
N TYR A 264 -11.27 -6.68 -13.07
CA TYR A 264 -10.54 -7.45 -14.09
C TYR A 264 -11.41 -8.52 -14.76
N GLU A 265 -12.17 -9.29 -13.96
CA GLU A 265 -13.08 -10.33 -14.46
C GLU A 265 -14.08 -9.75 -15.48
N TYR A 266 -14.70 -8.61 -15.15
CA TYR A 266 -15.67 -7.96 -16.01
C TYR A 266 -15.06 -7.33 -17.25
N MET A 267 -13.81 -6.84 -17.18
CA MET A 267 -13.13 -6.25 -18.33
C MET A 267 -12.54 -7.27 -19.29
N PHE A 268 -12.06 -8.43 -18.78
CA PHE A 268 -11.17 -9.27 -19.60
C PHE A 268 -11.54 -10.75 -19.70
N THR A 269 -12.29 -11.33 -18.74
CA THR A 269 -12.43 -12.78 -18.64
C THR A 269 -13.85 -13.31 -18.76
N ARG A 270 -14.84 -12.47 -18.60
CA ARG A 270 -16.25 -12.89 -18.62
C ARG A 270 -16.73 -13.30 -19.99
N THR A 271 -17.54 -14.36 -20.07
CA THR A 271 -18.14 -14.86 -21.32
C THR A 271 -19.07 -13.82 -21.95
N THR A 272 -19.77 -13.05 -21.12
CA THR A 272 -20.48 -11.83 -21.50
C THR A 272 -19.63 -10.63 -21.09
N PHE A 273 -18.82 -10.18 -22.00
CA PHE A 273 -17.90 -9.08 -21.82
C PHE A 273 -18.65 -7.80 -21.46
N ASP A 274 -18.46 -7.29 -20.24
CA ASP A 274 -19.07 -6.05 -19.75
C ASP A 274 -17.97 -5.10 -19.27
N PHE A 275 -17.30 -4.51 -20.24
CA PHE A 275 -16.20 -3.59 -20.01
C PHE A 275 -16.65 -2.34 -19.24
N ALA A 276 -17.87 -1.85 -19.49
CA ALA A 276 -18.38 -0.66 -18.83
C ALA A 276 -18.53 -0.85 -17.30
N THR A 277 -19.16 -1.96 -16.91
CA THR A 277 -19.29 -2.32 -15.48
C THR A 277 -17.92 -2.58 -14.83
N GLY A 278 -17.00 -3.22 -15.55
CA GLY A 278 -15.64 -3.45 -15.06
C GLY A 278 -14.86 -2.15 -14.82
N VAL A 279 -14.95 -1.19 -15.76
CA VAL A 279 -14.33 0.14 -15.61
C VAL A 279 -14.99 0.92 -14.48
N ALA A 280 -16.33 0.87 -14.33
CA ALA A 280 -17.02 1.52 -13.22
C ALA A 280 -16.53 0.97 -11.86
N ALA A 281 -16.31 -0.35 -11.74
CA ALA A 281 -15.75 -0.96 -10.55
C ALA A 281 -14.30 -0.46 -10.27
N ALA A 282 -13.47 -0.32 -11.30
CA ALA A 282 -12.13 0.25 -11.17
C ALA A 282 -12.15 1.71 -10.69
N VAL A 283 -13.10 2.52 -11.20
CA VAL A 283 -13.28 3.91 -10.75
C VAL A 283 -13.72 3.98 -9.28
N VAL A 284 -14.63 3.09 -8.84
CA VAL A 284 -15.04 3.01 -7.43
C VAL A 284 -13.85 2.62 -6.53
N LEU A 285 -13.04 1.65 -6.94
CA LEU A 285 -11.82 1.26 -6.22
C LEU A 285 -10.83 2.44 -6.13
N PHE A 286 -10.60 3.14 -7.23
CA PHE A 286 -9.75 4.34 -7.25
C PHE A 286 -10.27 5.43 -6.32
N ALA A 287 -11.57 5.74 -6.37
CA ALA A 287 -12.21 6.72 -5.49
C ALA A 287 -12.05 6.33 -4.00
N THR A 288 -12.17 5.03 -3.69
CA THR A 288 -11.93 4.50 -2.34
C THR A 288 -10.50 4.76 -1.89
N GLY A 289 -9.51 4.51 -2.75
CA GLY A 289 -8.10 4.81 -2.49
C GLY A 289 -7.83 6.30 -2.25
N VAL A 290 -8.46 7.18 -3.05
CA VAL A 290 -8.37 8.64 -2.86
C VAL A 290 -8.96 9.07 -1.51
N ILE A 291 -10.14 8.56 -1.14
CA ILE A 291 -10.78 8.86 0.16
C ILE A 291 -9.86 8.44 1.32
N ILE A 292 -9.31 7.24 1.26
CA ILE A 292 -8.39 6.74 2.29
C ILE A 292 -7.13 7.61 2.35
N SER A 293 -6.57 8.00 1.19
CA SER A 293 -5.40 8.90 1.15
C SER A 293 -5.67 10.25 1.82
N ILE A 294 -6.87 10.81 1.60
CA ILE A 294 -7.29 12.06 2.24
C ILE A 294 -7.39 11.87 3.77
N ILE A 295 -8.00 10.76 4.23
CA ILE A 295 -8.09 10.45 5.66
C ILE A 295 -6.70 10.39 6.29
N PHE A 296 -5.76 9.67 5.68
CA PHE A 296 -4.38 9.59 6.17
C PHE A 296 -3.67 10.96 6.17
N ALA A 297 -3.90 11.79 5.15
CA ALA A 297 -3.34 13.15 5.10
C ALA A 297 -3.87 14.04 6.24
N ILE A 298 -5.15 13.93 6.57
CA ILE A 298 -5.76 14.64 7.71
C ILE A 298 -5.15 14.15 9.03
N VAL A 299 -5.08 12.83 9.25
CA VAL A 299 -4.48 12.23 10.45
C VAL A 299 -3.04 12.69 10.61
N MET A 300 -2.24 12.66 9.53
CA MET A 300 -0.84 13.10 9.56
C MET A 300 -0.69 14.60 9.90
N ARG A 301 -1.63 15.44 9.47
CA ARG A 301 -1.63 16.86 9.80
C ARG A 301 -1.91 17.09 11.29
N VAL A 302 -2.89 16.36 11.85
CA VAL A 302 -3.27 16.46 13.27
C VAL A 302 -2.16 15.96 14.20
N THR A 303 -1.43 14.92 13.80
CA THR A 303 -0.32 14.37 14.63
C THR A 303 0.96 15.23 14.61
N ARG A 304 1.05 16.21 13.69
CA ARG A 304 2.19 17.17 13.62
C ARG A 304 1.92 18.50 14.30
N SER A 305 0.66 18.80 14.65
CA SER A 305 0.25 19.99 15.42
C SER A 305 0.33 19.71 16.91
#